data_53fe827af2fb6dd3abc947fa98ee9a0a
#
_entry.id   53fe827af2fb6dd3abc947fa98ee9a0a
#
_cell.length_a   1.000
_cell.length_b   1.000
_cell.length_c   1.000
_cell.angle_alpha   90.00
_cell.angle_beta   90.00
_cell.angle_gamma   90.00
#
_symmetry.space_group_name_H-M   'P 1'
#
loop_
_entity.id
_entity.type
_entity.pdbx_description
1 polymer ?
#
loop_
_entity_poly.entity_id
_entity_poly.type
_entity_poly.pdbx_seq_one_letter_code
_entity_poly.pdbx_strand_id
1 'polypeptide(L)'
;MNFRLKRIVFSTILFAASAVHTSSYAQATREEIFDNIAVTGGVYYAYPAPGVQTKAPKGYEPFYISHFGRHGSRWLISDEEYIRVMEVFEKAHQAGKLTPLGEDVRKRLAIVWADAEGRGGDLSPVGVDQQRGIAERMYQAFPEVFKGAPEMSACATLVIRCVLSMDAFCERLKEFNPQLKIERESSNKYMPYLNFHTQEAMKFTSHKGPWYEEFRKFEKSHVRPERLMNSLFSDKEFVHKRVNPEELMRGLYAIASDMQDVEQEVSFYDIFEKQELFDIWQIHNYKNYVCDGPSPMTNGPVSYTHLTLPTN
;
A
#
# COMPACT_ATOMS: atom_id res chain seq x y z
N MET A 1 -9.87 55.52 7.93
CA MET A 1 -9.64 54.29 7.13
C MET A 1 -10.67 53.25 7.54
N ASN A 2 -11.60 52.98 6.62
CA ASN A 2 -12.88 52.32 6.90
C ASN A 2 -12.71 50.88 7.43
N PHE A 3 -13.45 50.51 8.46
CA PHE A 3 -13.45 49.15 9.08
C PHE A 3 -13.74 48.02 8.06
N ARG A 4 -14.44 48.30 7.00
CA ARG A 4 -14.71 47.36 5.87
C ARG A 4 -13.44 47.04 5.08
N LEU A 5 -12.56 47.99 4.87
CA LEU A 5 -11.32 47.78 4.12
C LEU A 5 -10.32 46.88 4.89
N LYS A 6 -10.25 47.02 6.23
CA LYS A 6 -9.40 46.15 7.07
C LYS A 6 -9.88 44.70 7.08
N ARG A 7 -11.20 44.44 7.01
CA ARG A 7 -11.73 43.06 6.94
C ARG A 7 -11.42 42.39 5.60
N ILE A 8 -11.49 43.10 4.49
CA ILE A 8 -11.21 42.58 3.15
C ILE A 8 -9.72 42.25 3.03
N VAL A 9 -8.84 43.13 3.49
CA VAL A 9 -7.38 42.92 3.47
C VAL A 9 -6.98 41.72 4.37
N PHE A 10 -7.60 41.58 5.53
CA PHE A 10 -7.32 40.45 6.44
C PHE A 10 -7.80 39.12 5.88
N SER A 11 -8.99 39.09 5.23
CA SER A 11 -9.52 37.89 4.57
C SER A 11 -8.67 37.48 3.37
N THR A 12 -8.17 38.44 2.59
CA THR A 12 -7.33 38.17 1.42
C THR A 12 -5.95 37.64 1.83
N ILE A 13 -5.37 38.18 2.89
CA ILE A 13 -4.09 37.69 3.43
C ILE A 13 -4.24 36.28 4.02
N LEU A 14 -5.33 35.97 4.71
CA LEU A 14 -5.60 34.63 5.26
C LEU A 14 -5.79 33.59 4.14
N PHE A 15 -6.46 33.97 3.07
CA PHE A 15 -6.66 33.08 1.91
C PHE A 15 -5.37 32.85 1.11
N ALA A 16 -4.53 33.87 0.96
CA ALA A 16 -3.23 33.77 0.32
C ALA A 16 -2.25 32.92 1.17
N ALA A 17 -2.28 33.07 2.49
CA ALA A 17 -1.46 32.25 3.41
C ALA A 17 -1.86 30.76 3.38
N SER A 18 -3.14 30.43 3.31
CA SER A 18 -3.61 29.04 3.19
C SER A 18 -3.25 28.41 1.84
N ALA A 19 -3.31 29.18 0.76
CA ALA A 19 -2.93 28.69 -0.58
C ALA A 19 -1.42 28.41 -0.69
N VAL A 20 -0.59 29.23 -0.04
CA VAL A 20 0.87 29.03 -0.02
C VAL A 20 1.26 27.79 0.80
N HIS A 21 0.56 27.51 1.90
CA HIS A 21 0.86 26.33 2.73
C HIS A 21 0.50 25.02 2.01
N THR A 22 -0.64 24.96 1.31
CA THR A 22 -1.04 23.75 0.58
C THR A 22 -0.10 23.42 -0.58
N SER A 23 0.40 24.43 -1.30
CA SER A 23 1.38 24.24 -2.36
C SER A 23 2.72 23.70 -1.84
N SER A 24 3.15 24.16 -0.67
CA SER A 24 4.42 23.74 -0.04
C SER A 24 4.42 22.26 0.36
N TYR A 25 3.33 21.76 0.95
CA TYR A 25 3.23 20.34 1.33
C TYR A 25 3.16 19.42 0.11
N ALA A 26 2.42 19.81 -0.94
CA ALA A 26 2.33 19.00 -2.16
C ALA A 26 3.68 18.91 -2.89
N GLN A 27 4.48 19.96 -2.87
CA GLN A 27 5.81 19.98 -3.46
C GLN A 27 6.79 19.12 -2.65
N ALA A 28 6.78 19.21 -1.32
CA ALA A 28 7.60 18.38 -0.44
C ALA A 28 7.33 16.88 -0.68
N THR A 29 6.06 16.46 -0.74
CA THR A 29 5.67 15.06 -1.01
C THR A 29 6.21 14.57 -2.36
N ARG A 30 6.17 15.40 -3.41
CA ARG A 30 6.71 15.03 -4.72
C ARG A 30 8.22 14.86 -4.68
N GLU A 31 8.93 15.76 -4.02
CA GLU A 31 10.38 15.68 -3.86
C GLU A 31 10.80 14.44 -3.08
N GLU A 32 10.16 14.14 -1.95
CA GLU A 32 10.38 12.92 -1.16
C GLU A 32 10.19 11.65 -1.98
N ILE A 33 9.14 11.59 -2.80
CA ILE A 33 8.87 10.44 -3.66
C ILE A 33 9.93 10.33 -4.77
N PHE A 34 10.39 11.46 -5.33
CA PHE A 34 11.40 11.45 -6.37
C PHE A 34 12.79 11.07 -5.84
N ASP A 35 13.05 11.30 -4.55
CA ASP A 35 14.27 10.87 -3.87
C ASP A 35 14.24 9.37 -3.52
N ASN A 36 13.06 8.84 -3.21
CA ASN A 36 12.86 7.41 -2.96
C ASN A 36 11.67 6.88 -3.77
N ILE A 37 11.93 6.48 -5.00
CA ILE A 37 10.89 6.04 -5.94
C ILE A 37 10.13 4.79 -5.47
N ALA A 38 10.69 3.96 -4.59
CA ALA A 38 10.03 2.79 -4.03
C ALA A 38 8.75 3.16 -3.26
N VAL A 39 8.67 4.38 -2.71
CA VAL A 39 7.47 4.90 -2.02
C VAL A 39 6.26 4.97 -2.95
N THR A 40 6.47 5.10 -4.27
CA THR A 40 5.38 5.05 -5.25
C THR A 40 4.63 3.71 -5.22
N GLY A 41 5.24 2.65 -4.71
CA GLY A 41 4.56 1.36 -4.52
C GLY A 41 3.32 1.43 -3.62
N GLY A 42 3.15 2.52 -2.84
CA GLY A 42 1.97 2.75 -2.02
C GLY A 42 1.73 1.61 -1.03
N VAL A 43 0.66 0.84 -1.23
CA VAL A 43 0.33 -0.30 -0.35
C VAL A 43 1.32 -1.47 -0.46
N TYR A 44 2.14 -1.50 -1.51
CA TYR A 44 3.25 -2.45 -1.72
C TYR A 44 4.58 -1.89 -1.24
N TYR A 45 4.64 -0.66 -0.72
CA TYR A 45 5.87 -0.17 -0.14
C TYR A 45 6.23 -1.00 1.09
N ALA A 46 7.38 -1.68 1.02
CA ALA A 46 7.83 -2.57 2.08
C ALA A 46 7.97 -1.80 3.40
N TYR A 47 7.48 -2.37 4.50
CA TYR A 47 7.43 -1.72 5.80
C TYR A 47 8.83 -1.28 6.25
N PRO A 48 9.10 0.02 6.37
CA PRO A 48 10.38 0.51 6.82
C PRO A 48 10.52 0.32 8.33
N ALA A 49 11.68 -0.17 8.78
CA ALA A 49 11.96 -0.21 10.20
C ALA A 49 12.09 1.23 10.75
N PRO A 50 11.35 1.60 11.80
CA PRO A 50 11.45 2.93 12.39
C PRO A 50 12.85 3.14 13.01
N GLY A 51 13.47 4.29 12.71
CA GLY A 51 14.84 4.57 13.14
C GLY A 51 14.97 4.99 14.61
N VAL A 52 14.01 5.76 15.12
CA VAL A 52 14.03 6.31 16.49
C VAL A 52 12.69 6.13 17.15
N GLN A 53 12.71 5.65 18.39
CA GLN A 53 11.52 5.57 19.23
C GLN A 53 11.48 6.71 20.23
N THR A 54 10.30 7.30 20.40
CA THR A 54 10.07 8.32 21.42
C THR A 54 10.06 7.65 22.81
N LYS A 55 10.85 8.19 23.75
CA LYS A 55 10.87 7.69 25.12
C LYS A 55 9.55 7.99 25.84
N ALA A 56 9.18 7.12 26.77
CA ALA A 56 8.03 7.37 27.63
C ALA A 56 8.19 8.70 28.38
N PRO A 57 7.10 9.47 28.60
CA PRO A 57 7.13 10.67 29.42
C PRO A 57 7.59 10.33 30.85
N LYS A 58 8.25 11.31 31.50
CA LYS A 58 8.73 11.11 32.87
C LYS A 58 7.56 10.78 33.83
N GLY A 59 7.70 9.71 34.58
CA GLY A 59 6.70 9.25 35.56
C GLY A 59 5.64 8.30 34.97
N TYR A 60 5.78 7.90 33.70
CA TYR A 60 4.92 6.90 33.07
C TYR A 60 5.71 5.66 32.74
N GLU A 61 5.10 4.51 33.01
CA GLU A 61 5.65 3.19 32.66
C GLU A 61 4.63 2.42 31.81
N PRO A 62 5.05 1.74 30.73
CA PRO A 62 4.15 0.93 29.92
C PRO A 62 3.71 -0.31 30.74
N PHE A 63 2.43 -0.60 30.78
CA PHE A 63 1.87 -1.75 31.48
C PHE A 63 1.00 -2.64 30.58
N TYR A 64 0.60 -2.14 29.41
CA TYR A 64 -0.27 -2.82 28.46
C TYR A 64 0.05 -2.39 27.04
N ILE A 65 -0.03 -3.31 26.08
CA ILE A 65 0.09 -3.04 24.65
C ILE A 65 -1.17 -3.54 23.95
N SER A 66 -1.81 -2.66 23.18
CA SER A 66 -2.79 -3.02 22.16
C SER A 66 -2.16 -2.79 20.79
N HIS A 67 -2.04 -3.86 20.02
CA HIS A 67 -1.43 -3.82 18.69
C HIS A 67 -2.45 -4.19 17.62
N PHE A 68 -2.59 -3.34 16.62
CA PHE A 68 -3.35 -3.63 15.41
C PHE A 68 -2.39 -3.57 14.22
N GLY A 69 -2.21 -4.69 13.56
CA GLY A 69 -1.27 -4.82 12.44
C GLY A 69 -1.96 -5.21 11.14
N ARG A 70 -1.28 -4.91 10.04
CA ARG A 70 -1.57 -5.47 8.72
C ARG A 70 -0.75 -6.74 8.53
N HIS A 71 -1.19 -7.65 7.64
CA HIS A 71 -0.34 -8.76 7.18
C HIS A 71 0.97 -8.22 6.57
N GLY A 72 2.02 -9.03 6.59
CA GLY A 72 3.29 -8.72 5.95
C GLY A 72 3.22 -8.67 4.43
N SER A 73 4.33 -8.39 3.79
CA SER A 73 4.50 -8.40 2.34
C SER A 73 4.03 -9.72 1.72
N ARG A 74 3.52 -9.67 0.51
CA ARG A 74 2.91 -10.79 -0.22
C ARG A 74 3.11 -10.62 -1.72
N TRP A 75 2.97 -11.70 -2.48
CA TRP A 75 2.81 -11.62 -3.93
C TRP A 75 1.55 -10.82 -4.32
N LEU A 76 1.41 -10.40 -5.57
CA LEU A 76 0.18 -9.79 -6.09
C LEU A 76 -1.02 -10.64 -5.70
N ILE A 77 -2.22 -10.03 -5.64
CA ILE A 77 -3.38 -10.68 -5.02
C ILE A 77 -3.87 -11.93 -5.75
N SER A 78 -3.53 -12.06 -7.03
CA SER A 78 -3.85 -13.22 -7.85
C SER A 78 -2.81 -13.43 -8.96
N ASP A 79 -2.65 -14.67 -9.39
CA ASP A 79 -1.83 -15.05 -10.53
C ASP A 79 -2.23 -14.33 -11.82
N GLU A 80 -3.52 -14.04 -11.97
CA GLU A 80 -4.07 -13.33 -13.12
C GLU A 80 -3.47 -11.95 -13.34
N GLU A 81 -3.01 -11.30 -12.28
CA GLU A 81 -2.37 -9.98 -12.38
C GLU A 81 -1.01 -10.05 -13.08
N TYR A 82 -0.29 -11.16 -12.95
CA TYR A 82 0.94 -11.44 -13.71
C TYR A 82 0.62 -11.94 -15.11
N ILE A 83 -0.27 -12.93 -15.23
CA ILE A 83 -0.61 -13.62 -16.48
C ILE A 83 -1.06 -12.61 -17.55
N ARG A 84 -1.95 -11.67 -17.22
CA ARG A 84 -2.45 -10.66 -18.15
C ARG A 84 -1.32 -9.83 -18.77
N VAL A 85 -0.33 -9.46 -17.98
CA VAL A 85 0.83 -8.69 -18.47
C VAL A 85 1.69 -9.56 -19.34
N MET A 86 2.03 -10.77 -18.91
CA MET A 86 2.88 -11.71 -19.63
C MET A 86 2.30 -12.10 -20.98
N GLU A 87 1.00 -12.35 -21.07
CA GLU A 87 0.34 -12.69 -22.34
C GLU A 87 0.48 -11.60 -23.40
N VAL A 88 0.45 -10.32 -23.01
CA VAL A 88 0.66 -9.23 -23.97
C VAL A 88 2.06 -9.27 -24.55
N PHE A 89 3.08 -9.48 -23.69
CA PHE A 89 4.47 -9.56 -24.13
C PHE A 89 4.72 -10.82 -24.98
N GLU A 90 4.13 -11.95 -24.61
CA GLU A 90 4.29 -13.18 -25.38
C GLU A 90 3.65 -13.09 -26.79
N LYS A 91 2.43 -12.54 -26.88
CA LYS A 91 1.78 -12.26 -28.17
C LYS A 91 2.58 -11.30 -29.05
N ALA A 92 3.19 -10.28 -28.43
CA ALA A 92 4.02 -9.32 -29.14
C ALA A 92 5.36 -9.93 -29.61
N HIS A 93 5.96 -10.77 -28.77
CA HIS A 93 7.17 -11.52 -29.11
C HIS A 93 6.94 -12.44 -30.32
N GLN A 94 5.89 -13.25 -30.30
CA GLN A 94 5.53 -14.16 -31.41
C GLN A 94 5.25 -13.39 -32.70
N ALA A 95 4.76 -12.16 -32.60
CA ALA A 95 4.53 -11.30 -33.75
C ALA A 95 5.77 -10.49 -34.19
N GLY A 96 6.90 -10.57 -33.47
CA GLY A 96 8.10 -9.77 -33.72
C GLY A 96 7.89 -8.26 -33.51
N LYS A 97 7.07 -7.87 -32.56
CA LYS A 97 6.63 -6.49 -32.33
C LYS A 97 7.21 -5.85 -31.04
N LEU A 98 8.13 -6.51 -30.36
CA LEU A 98 8.82 -5.96 -29.21
C LEU A 98 10.07 -5.15 -29.64
N THR A 99 10.41 -4.15 -28.88
CA THR A 99 11.72 -3.50 -28.92
C THR A 99 12.75 -4.35 -28.14
N PRO A 100 14.06 -4.06 -28.21
CA PRO A 100 15.04 -4.70 -27.32
C PRO A 100 14.68 -4.58 -25.83
N LEU A 101 14.13 -3.43 -25.39
CA LEU A 101 13.65 -3.24 -24.02
C LEU A 101 12.43 -4.13 -23.74
N GLY A 102 11.49 -4.22 -24.69
CA GLY A 102 10.33 -5.10 -24.56
C GLY A 102 10.70 -6.57 -24.41
N GLU A 103 11.72 -7.03 -25.17
CA GLU A 103 12.25 -8.40 -25.01
C GLU A 103 12.93 -8.64 -23.67
N ASP A 104 13.62 -7.63 -23.14
CA ASP A 104 14.23 -7.69 -21.82
C ASP A 104 13.16 -7.75 -20.71
N VAL A 105 12.13 -6.91 -20.79
CA VAL A 105 10.98 -6.93 -19.86
C VAL A 105 10.28 -8.29 -19.90
N ARG A 106 10.06 -8.89 -21.09
CA ARG A 106 9.49 -10.22 -21.21
C ARG A 106 10.30 -11.28 -20.45
N LYS A 107 11.62 -11.23 -20.56
CA LYS A 107 12.51 -12.15 -19.84
C LYS A 107 12.44 -11.94 -18.32
N ARG A 108 12.43 -10.68 -17.86
CA ARG A 108 12.27 -10.36 -16.43
C ARG A 108 10.93 -10.87 -15.89
N LEU A 109 9.84 -10.69 -16.65
CA LEU A 109 8.51 -11.22 -16.29
C LEU A 109 8.53 -12.74 -16.13
N ALA A 110 9.24 -13.47 -16.99
CA ALA A 110 9.37 -14.92 -16.88
C ALA A 110 10.14 -15.35 -15.62
N ILE A 111 11.14 -14.57 -15.19
CA ILE A 111 11.86 -14.81 -13.93
C ILE A 111 10.92 -14.62 -12.73
N VAL A 112 10.16 -13.52 -12.73
CA VAL A 112 9.19 -13.23 -11.67
C VAL A 112 8.12 -14.31 -11.60
N TRP A 113 7.58 -14.71 -12.75
CA TRP A 113 6.53 -15.73 -12.81
C TRP A 113 6.98 -17.09 -12.28
N ALA A 114 8.22 -17.49 -12.58
CA ALA A 114 8.76 -18.75 -12.08
C ALA A 114 8.73 -18.87 -10.55
N ASP A 115 8.75 -17.74 -9.83
CA ASP A 115 8.57 -17.69 -8.38
C ASP A 115 7.10 -17.46 -7.97
N ALA A 116 6.36 -16.62 -8.70
CA ALA A 116 5.03 -16.15 -8.32
C ALA A 116 3.91 -17.15 -8.64
N GLU A 117 4.12 -18.10 -9.55
CA GLU A 117 3.11 -19.05 -10.01
C GLU A 117 2.52 -19.85 -8.84
N GLY A 118 1.20 -19.80 -8.70
CA GLY A 118 0.46 -20.47 -7.63
C GLY A 118 0.55 -19.78 -6.27
N ARG A 119 1.13 -18.57 -6.19
CA ARG A 119 1.29 -17.83 -4.93
C ARG A 119 0.46 -16.55 -4.83
N GLY A 120 -0.51 -16.38 -5.72
CA GLY A 120 -1.36 -15.19 -5.71
C GLY A 120 -1.98 -14.92 -4.34
N GLY A 121 -1.61 -13.81 -3.71
CA GLY A 121 -2.08 -13.38 -2.39
C GLY A 121 -1.44 -14.05 -1.18
N ASP A 122 -0.47 -14.92 -1.36
CA ASP A 122 0.24 -15.59 -0.28
C ASP A 122 1.25 -14.66 0.41
N LEU A 123 1.46 -14.87 1.71
CA LEU A 123 2.48 -14.17 2.49
C LEU A 123 3.88 -14.55 1.97
N SER A 124 4.70 -13.56 1.64
CA SER A 124 6.08 -13.79 1.20
C SER A 124 7.03 -14.01 2.40
N PRO A 125 8.23 -14.59 2.17
CA PRO A 125 9.27 -14.65 3.20
C PRO A 125 9.61 -13.27 3.77
N VAL A 126 9.69 -12.24 2.93
CA VAL A 126 9.85 -10.83 3.37
C VAL A 126 8.75 -10.43 4.35
N GLY A 127 7.51 -10.82 4.07
CA GLY A 127 6.37 -10.56 4.96
C GLY A 127 6.48 -11.25 6.31
N VAL A 128 6.98 -12.47 6.35
CA VAL A 128 7.29 -13.18 7.61
C VAL A 128 8.33 -12.43 8.41
N ASP A 129 9.44 -12.03 7.78
CA ASP A 129 10.53 -11.31 8.43
C ASP A 129 10.11 -9.92 8.93
N GLN A 130 9.24 -9.23 8.20
CA GLN A 130 8.64 -7.98 8.67
C GLN A 130 7.87 -8.16 9.98
N GLN A 131 7.04 -9.19 10.10
CA GLN A 131 6.26 -9.47 11.31
C GLN A 131 7.16 -9.86 12.48
N ARG A 132 8.16 -10.70 12.24
CA ARG A 132 9.18 -11.05 13.23
C ARG A 132 9.94 -9.82 13.71
N GLY A 133 10.34 -8.95 12.79
CA GLY A 133 11.03 -7.69 13.10
C GLY A 133 10.16 -6.70 13.89
N ILE A 134 8.84 -6.62 13.62
CA ILE A 134 7.91 -5.82 14.42
C ILE A 134 7.83 -6.36 15.85
N ALA A 135 7.68 -7.66 16.01
CA ALA A 135 7.64 -8.30 17.33
C ALA A 135 8.92 -8.06 18.15
N GLU A 136 10.07 -8.19 17.49
CA GLU A 136 11.38 -7.93 18.11
C GLU A 136 11.51 -6.49 18.59
N ARG A 137 11.23 -5.52 17.73
CA ARG A 137 11.29 -4.10 18.11
C ARG A 137 10.31 -3.76 19.23
N MET A 138 9.12 -4.35 19.21
CA MET A 138 8.13 -4.17 20.28
C MET A 138 8.61 -4.73 21.60
N TYR A 139 9.19 -5.93 21.60
CA TYR A 139 9.77 -6.54 22.79
C TYR A 139 10.93 -5.72 23.37
N GLN A 140 11.80 -5.22 22.51
CA GLN A 140 12.94 -4.39 22.89
C GLN A 140 12.52 -3.01 23.42
N ALA A 141 11.44 -2.45 22.87
CA ALA A 141 10.95 -1.12 23.25
C ALA A 141 10.17 -1.11 24.57
N PHE A 142 9.51 -2.21 24.90
CA PHE A 142 8.59 -2.32 26.05
C PHE A 142 8.85 -3.62 26.86
N PRO A 143 10.09 -3.86 27.31
CA PRO A 143 10.43 -5.12 27.97
C PRO A 143 9.65 -5.34 29.27
N GLU A 144 9.17 -4.28 29.91
CA GLU A 144 8.40 -4.33 31.16
C GLU A 144 7.07 -5.09 30.97
N VAL A 145 6.41 -4.87 29.82
CA VAL A 145 5.11 -5.49 29.49
C VAL A 145 5.26 -6.99 29.25
N PHE A 146 6.43 -7.43 28.79
CA PHE A 146 6.72 -8.85 28.48
C PHE A 146 7.41 -9.60 29.62
N LYS A 147 7.59 -8.98 30.78
CA LYS A 147 8.32 -9.58 31.90
C LYS A 147 7.50 -10.67 32.60
N GLY A 148 8.13 -11.77 32.94
CA GLY A 148 7.50 -12.90 33.63
C GLY A 148 6.70 -13.77 32.68
N ALA A 149 5.49 -14.16 33.08
CA ALA A 149 4.58 -15.01 32.30
C ALA A 149 3.27 -14.27 31.93
N PRO A 150 3.33 -13.15 31.18
CA PRO A 150 2.14 -12.42 30.84
C PRO A 150 1.26 -13.20 29.87
N GLU A 151 -0.03 -12.89 29.90
CA GLU A 151 -1.03 -13.44 28.98
C GLU A 151 -1.23 -12.51 27.81
N MET A 152 -1.31 -13.06 26.60
CA MET A 152 -1.55 -12.33 25.37
C MET A 152 -2.65 -13.03 24.57
N SER A 153 -3.60 -12.24 24.07
CA SER A 153 -4.57 -12.69 23.07
C SER A 153 -4.20 -12.14 21.70
N ALA A 154 -4.15 -12.99 20.69
CA ALA A 154 -3.86 -12.65 19.32
C ALA A 154 -4.98 -13.15 18.41
N CYS A 155 -5.54 -12.25 17.61
CA CYS A 155 -6.63 -12.58 16.68
C CYS A 155 -6.26 -12.16 15.26
N ALA A 156 -6.54 -13.04 14.30
CA ALA A 156 -6.39 -12.75 12.87
C ALA A 156 -7.71 -12.89 12.12
N THR A 157 -7.80 -12.26 10.95
CA THR A 157 -8.86 -12.56 9.98
C THR A 157 -8.72 -14.00 9.46
N LEU A 158 -9.75 -14.54 8.81
CA LEU A 158 -9.73 -15.88 8.22
C LEU A 158 -8.82 -16.02 6.99
N VAL A 159 -8.18 -14.94 6.57
CA VAL A 159 -7.28 -14.95 5.42
C VAL A 159 -5.93 -15.55 5.84
N ILE A 160 -5.46 -16.59 5.14
CA ILE A 160 -4.27 -17.37 5.49
C ILE A 160 -3.05 -16.48 5.75
N ARG A 161 -2.76 -15.51 4.87
CA ARG A 161 -1.63 -14.60 5.10
C ARG A 161 -1.72 -13.76 6.37
N CYS A 162 -2.95 -13.47 6.84
CA CYS A 162 -3.12 -12.77 8.12
C CYS A 162 -2.85 -13.69 9.31
N VAL A 163 -3.26 -14.95 9.23
CA VAL A 163 -2.97 -15.97 10.24
C VAL A 163 -1.47 -16.23 10.33
N LEU A 164 -0.81 -16.43 9.20
CA LEU A 164 0.64 -16.64 9.15
C LEU A 164 1.43 -15.42 9.65
N SER A 165 0.95 -14.20 9.35
CA SER A 165 1.54 -12.97 9.89
C SER A 165 1.42 -12.89 11.41
N MET A 166 0.26 -13.22 11.96
CA MET A 166 0.04 -13.32 13.40
C MET A 166 0.94 -14.37 14.03
N ASP A 167 1.05 -15.54 13.39
CA ASP A 167 1.89 -16.63 13.88
C ASP A 167 3.37 -16.25 13.90
N ALA A 168 3.90 -15.65 12.83
CA ALA A 168 5.29 -15.18 12.78
C ALA A 168 5.61 -14.15 13.88
N PHE A 169 4.67 -13.23 14.14
CA PHE A 169 4.77 -12.25 15.21
C PHE A 169 4.78 -12.93 16.59
N CYS A 170 3.83 -13.81 16.85
CA CYS A 170 3.69 -14.52 18.13
C CYS A 170 4.87 -15.46 18.39
N GLU A 171 5.33 -16.18 17.38
CA GLU A 171 6.50 -17.06 17.47
C GLU A 171 7.74 -16.27 17.88
N ARG A 172 7.99 -15.11 17.24
CA ARG A 172 9.14 -14.28 17.58
C ARG A 172 9.10 -13.76 19.01
N LEU A 173 7.93 -13.38 19.52
CA LEU A 173 7.78 -13.01 20.93
C LEU A 173 8.07 -14.19 21.87
N LYS A 174 7.63 -15.40 21.51
CA LYS A 174 7.90 -16.62 22.29
C LYS A 174 9.39 -17.00 22.29
N GLU A 175 10.14 -16.71 21.24
CA GLU A 175 11.59 -16.90 21.19
C GLU A 175 12.30 -16.01 22.24
N PHE A 176 11.83 -14.77 22.43
CA PHE A 176 12.38 -13.86 23.46
C PHE A 176 11.92 -14.21 24.86
N ASN A 177 10.65 -14.61 25.02
CA ASN A 177 10.11 -15.02 26.32
C ASN A 177 9.27 -16.31 26.19
N PRO A 178 9.85 -17.49 26.39
CA PRO A 178 9.14 -18.77 26.34
C PRO A 178 7.99 -18.92 27.36
N GLN A 179 7.96 -18.08 28.40
CA GLN A 179 6.92 -18.10 29.44
C GLN A 179 5.64 -17.39 29.03
N LEU A 180 5.66 -16.59 27.93
CA LEU A 180 4.45 -15.96 27.40
C LEU A 180 3.34 -16.98 27.17
N LYS A 181 2.15 -16.68 27.65
CA LYS A 181 0.96 -17.47 27.38
C LYS A 181 0.17 -16.78 26.26
N ILE A 182 0.22 -17.35 25.07
CA ILE A 182 -0.41 -16.76 23.89
C ILE A 182 -1.61 -17.59 23.48
N GLU A 183 -2.82 -17.00 23.58
CA GLU A 183 -4.02 -17.52 22.96
C GLU A 183 -4.11 -16.96 21.53
N ARG A 184 -4.26 -17.84 20.54
CA ARG A 184 -4.36 -17.47 19.13
C ARG A 184 -5.72 -17.92 18.58
N GLU A 185 -6.42 -17.00 17.96
CA GLU A 185 -7.73 -17.30 17.37
C GLU A 185 -7.87 -16.65 15.99
N SER A 186 -8.52 -17.37 15.08
CA SER A 186 -8.99 -16.88 13.80
C SER A 186 -10.37 -17.45 13.58
N SER A 187 -11.40 -16.62 13.70
CA SER A 187 -12.80 -17.09 13.64
C SER A 187 -13.73 -16.03 13.07
N ASN A 188 -14.89 -16.48 12.55
CA ASN A 188 -15.96 -15.58 12.12
C ASN A 188 -16.48 -14.67 13.24
N LYS A 189 -16.34 -15.09 14.49
CA LYS A 189 -16.73 -14.31 15.66
C LYS A 189 -16.05 -12.95 15.74
N TYR A 190 -14.76 -12.89 15.35
CA TYR A 190 -13.96 -11.67 15.45
C TYR A 190 -13.89 -10.87 14.14
N MET A 191 -14.35 -11.42 13.00
CA MET A 191 -14.34 -10.71 11.72
C MET A 191 -15.00 -9.33 11.77
N PRO A 192 -16.12 -9.10 12.50
CA PRO A 192 -16.73 -7.78 12.64
C PRO A 192 -15.83 -6.73 13.30
N TYR A 193 -14.85 -7.16 14.08
CA TYR A 193 -13.89 -6.27 14.76
C TYR A 193 -12.59 -6.09 14.00
N LEU A 194 -12.20 -7.08 13.19
CA LEU A 194 -10.94 -7.11 12.47
C LEU A 194 -11.04 -6.57 11.04
N ASN A 195 -12.15 -6.82 10.38
CA ASN A 195 -12.35 -6.43 8.98
C ASN A 195 -13.85 -6.17 8.71
N PHE A 196 -14.38 -5.18 9.39
CA PHE A 196 -15.81 -4.88 9.28
C PHE A 196 -16.05 -3.71 8.33
N HIS A 197 -16.87 -3.97 7.32
CA HIS A 197 -17.37 -2.97 6.41
C HIS A 197 -18.89 -2.86 6.55
N THR A 198 -19.39 -1.69 6.96
CA THR A 198 -20.84 -1.45 6.97
C THR A 198 -21.39 -1.47 5.54
N GLN A 199 -22.66 -1.80 5.38
CA GLN A 199 -23.32 -1.70 4.07
C GLN A 199 -23.27 -0.28 3.50
N GLU A 200 -23.29 0.74 4.35
CA GLU A 200 -23.18 2.13 3.98
C GLU A 200 -21.78 2.45 3.43
N ALA A 201 -20.73 2.03 4.13
CA ALA A 201 -19.36 2.17 3.66
C ALA A 201 -19.15 1.44 2.32
N MET A 202 -19.66 0.23 2.18
CA MET A 202 -19.58 -0.53 0.92
C MET A 202 -20.32 0.14 -0.24
N LYS A 203 -21.47 0.74 0.00
CA LYS A 203 -22.18 1.54 -1.02
C LYS A 203 -21.37 2.75 -1.43
N PHE A 204 -20.75 3.43 -0.46
CA PHE A 204 -19.93 4.59 -0.71
C PHE A 204 -18.67 4.24 -1.53
N THR A 205 -17.95 3.19 -1.15
CA THR A 205 -16.71 2.75 -1.82
C THR A 205 -16.93 2.07 -3.16
N SER A 206 -18.20 1.77 -3.51
CA SER A 206 -18.55 1.17 -4.79
C SER A 206 -18.28 2.12 -5.98
N HIS A 207 -18.15 1.55 -7.19
CA HIS A 207 -18.02 2.31 -8.44
C HIS A 207 -19.26 3.16 -8.78
N LYS A 208 -20.31 3.13 -7.96
CA LYS A 208 -21.50 3.99 -8.04
C LYS A 208 -21.53 5.04 -6.95
N GLY A 209 -20.49 5.11 -6.12
CA GLY A 209 -20.35 6.12 -5.08
C GLY A 209 -20.18 7.52 -5.65
N PRO A 210 -20.50 8.57 -4.86
CA PRO A 210 -20.50 9.96 -5.33
C PRO A 210 -19.10 10.47 -5.73
N TRP A 211 -18.04 9.82 -5.29
CA TRP A 211 -16.66 10.15 -5.59
C TRP A 211 -16.18 9.62 -6.95
N TYR A 212 -16.85 8.60 -7.51
CA TYR A 212 -16.33 7.81 -8.62
C TYR A 212 -16.15 8.58 -9.92
N GLU A 213 -17.09 9.47 -10.25
CA GLU A 213 -17.01 10.27 -11.47
C GLU A 213 -15.80 11.24 -11.46
N GLU A 214 -15.55 11.90 -10.33
CA GLU A 214 -14.38 12.77 -10.18
C GLU A 214 -13.07 11.97 -10.17
N PHE A 215 -13.07 10.80 -9.55
CA PHE A 215 -11.95 9.88 -9.59
C PHE A 215 -11.63 9.45 -11.04
N ARG A 216 -12.64 9.12 -11.84
CA ARG A 216 -12.43 8.73 -13.25
C ARG A 216 -11.84 9.87 -14.10
N LYS A 217 -12.25 11.10 -13.86
CA LYS A 217 -11.66 12.28 -14.51
C LYS A 217 -10.20 12.45 -14.12
N PHE A 218 -9.91 12.35 -12.82
CA PHE A 218 -8.56 12.44 -12.27
C PHE A 218 -7.68 11.34 -12.86
N GLU A 219 -8.11 10.11 -12.80
CA GLU A 219 -7.43 8.95 -13.35
C GLU A 219 -7.08 9.14 -14.84
N LYS A 220 -8.05 9.53 -15.66
CA LYS A 220 -7.84 9.77 -17.10
C LYS A 220 -6.82 10.88 -17.37
N SER A 221 -6.69 11.86 -16.50
CA SER A 221 -5.72 12.94 -16.66
C SER A 221 -4.29 12.56 -16.24
N HIS A 222 -4.12 11.47 -15.48
CA HIS A 222 -2.84 11.05 -14.90
C HIS A 222 -2.26 9.78 -15.57
N VAL A 223 -3.04 8.95 -16.25
CA VAL A 223 -2.51 7.79 -16.99
C VAL A 223 -2.14 8.21 -18.40
N ARG A 224 -0.85 8.15 -18.73
CA ARG A 224 -0.27 8.53 -20.03
C ARG A 224 0.65 7.42 -20.54
N PRO A 225 0.08 6.38 -21.14
CA PRO A 225 0.84 5.17 -21.47
C PRO A 225 1.69 5.28 -22.76
N GLU A 226 1.52 6.37 -23.53
CA GLU A 226 2.08 6.44 -24.90
C GLU A 226 3.60 6.31 -24.94
N ARG A 227 4.32 6.98 -24.02
CA ARG A 227 5.77 6.89 -23.96
C ARG A 227 6.21 5.47 -23.62
N LEU A 228 5.61 4.86 -22.59
CA LEU A 228 5.93 3.50 -22.17
C LEU A 228 5.65 2.49 -23.29
N MET A 229 4.50 2.60 -23.96
CA MET A 229 4.18 1.73 -25.10
C MET A 229 5.20 1.87 -26.23
N ASN A 230 5.60 3.10 -26.57
CA ASN A 230 6.60 3.33 -27.61
C ASN A 230 8.00 2.82 -27.24
N SER A 231 8.32 2.71 -25.95
CA SER A 231 9.59 2.14 -25.50
C SER A 231 9.61 0.60 -25.53
N LEU A 232 8.46 -0.04 -25.36
CA LEU A 232 8.32 -1.50 -25.27
C LEU A 232 7.97 -2.18 -26.60
N PHE A 233 7.24 -1.48 -27.47
CA PHE A 233 6.74 -2.05 -28.72
C PHE A 233 7.28 -1.28 -29.94
N SER A 234 7.69 -2.03 -30.96
CA SER A 234 8.22 -1.48 -32.21
C SER A 234 7.13 -1.10 -33.22
N ASP A 235 5.88 -1.45 -32.97
CA ASP A 235 4.75 -1.29 -33.91
C ASP A 235 3.53 -0.69 -33.22
N LYS A 236 3.24 0.57 -33.59
CA LYS A 236 2.08 1.32 -33.05
C LYS A 236 0.73 0.74 -33.47
N GLU A 237 0.65 0.13 -34.65
CA GLU A 237 -0.58 -0.50 -35.13
C GLU A 237 -0.89 -1.77 -34.33
N PHE A 238 0.13 -2.54 -34.00
CA PHE A 238 -0.01 -3.68 -33.09
C PHE A 238 -0.54 -3.23 -31.73
N VAL A 239 0.06 -2.18 -31.13
CA VAL A 239 -0.40 -1.64 -29.85
C VAL A 239 -1.86 -1.22 -29.95
N HIS A 240 -2.22 -0.44 -30.97
CA HIS A 240 -3.60 0.05 -31.14
C HIS A 240 -4.63 -1.09 -31.26
N LYS A 241 -4.27 -2.18 -31.95
CA LYS A 241 -5.21 -3.28 -32.22
C LYS A 241 -5.23 -4.40 -31.16
N ARG A 242 -4.16 -4.57 -30.40
CA ARG A 242 -3.92 -5.79 -29.60
C ARG A 242 -3.61 -5.53 -28.15
N VAL A 243 -3.33 -4.29 -27.76
CA VAL A 243 -2.93 -3.93 -26.41
C VAL A 243 -3.93 -2.94 -25.83
N ASN A 244 -4.29 -3.11 -24.57
CA ASN A 244 -4.88 -2.03 -23.79
C ASN A 244 -3.75 -1.28 -23.07
N PRO A 245 -3.33 -0.09 -23.54
CA PRO A 245 -2.13 0.58 -23.03
C PRO A 245 -2.24 0.98 -21.56
N GLU A 246 -3.43 1.45 -21.12
CA GLU A 246 -3.65 1.86 -19.73
C GLU A 246 -3.60 0.65 -18.79
N GLU A 247 -4.22 -0.44 -19.15
CA GLU A 247 -4.23 -1.67 -18.35
C GLU A 247 -2.83 -2.29 -18.28
N LEU A 248 -2.09 -2.32 -19.39
CA LEU A 248 -0.72 -2.81 -19.41
C LEU A 248 0.21 -1.95 -18.54
N MET A 249 0.12 -0.62 -18.64
CA MET A 249 0.90 0.30 -17.81
C MET A 249 0.64 0.06 -16.32
N ARG A 250 -0.62 -0.11 -15.92
CA ARG A 250 -1.01 -0.40 -14.52
C ARG A 250 -0.54 -1.76 -14.05
N GLY A 251 -0.63 -2.78 -14.91
CA GLY A 251 -0.14 -4.12 -14.59
C GLY A 251 1.38 -4.15 -14.40
N LEU A 252 2.13 -3.49 -15.27
CA LEU A 252 3.58 -3.33 -15.11
C LEU A 252 3.94 -2.54 -13.85
N TYR A 253 3.20 -1.49 -13.54
CA TYR A 253 3.39 -0.74 -12.28
C TYR A 253 3.10 -1.60 -11.04
N ALA A 254 2.04 -2.43 -11.06
CA ALA A 254 1.72 -3.32 -9.95
C ALA A 254 2.86 -4.33 -9.73
N ILE A 255 3.36 -4.95 -10.80
CA ILE A 255 4.50 -5.87 -10.73
C ILE A 255 5.77 -5.14 -10.25
N ALA A 256 6.06 -3.94 -10.79
CA ALA A 256 7.20 -3.15 -10.35
C ALA A 256 7.15 -2.82 -8.85
N SER A 257 5.97 -2.52 -8.35
CA SER A 257 5.75 -2.21 -6.93
C SER A 257 5.91 -3.42 -6.02
N ASP A 258 5.49 -4.60 -6.51
CA ASP A 258 5.54 -5.86 -5.78
C ASP A 258 6.96 -6.42 -5.63
N MET A 259 7.91 -6.00 -6.47
CA MET A 259 9.30 -6.50 -6.41
C MET A 259 10.02 -6.23 -5.09
N GLN A 260 9.57 -5.26 -4.31
CA GLN A 260 10.10 -5.00 -2.98
C GLN A 260 9.46 -5.89 -1.88
N ASP A 261 8.40 -6.62 -2.23
CA ASP A 261 7.65 -7.51 -1.35
C ASP A 261 8.06 -8.98 -1.48
N VAL A 262 8.86 -9.29 -2.49
CA VAL A 262 9.36 -10.63 -2.82
C VAL A 262 10.89 -10.65 -2.90
N GLU A 263 11.50 -11.82 -2.77
CA GLU A 263 12.97 -11.97 -2.74
C GLU A 263 13.61 -12.01 -4.14
N GLN A 264 13.06 -11.26 -5.10
CA GLN A 264 13.59 -11.21 -6.45
C GLN A 264 14.52 -10.01 -6.65
N GLU A 265 15.67 -10.23 -7.25
CA GLU A 265 16.62 -9.16 -7.63
C GLU A 265 16.24 -8.42 -8.92
N VAL A 266 15.05 -8.70 -9.47
CA VAL A 266 14.54 -8.09 -10.70
C VAL A 266 13.82 -6.79 -10.39
N SER A 267 14.05 -5.75 -11.17
CA SER A 267 13.35 -4.47 -11.07
C SER A 267 12.61 -4.14 -12.37
N PHE A 268 11.55 -3.35 -12.26
CA PHE A 268 10.82 -2.78 -13.40
C PHE A 268 10.64 -1.26 -13.27
N TYR A 269 11.17 -0.64 -12.22
CA TYR A 269 11.10 0.81 -12.08
C TYR A 269 11.88 1.55 -13.18
N ASP A 270 12.91 0.92 -13.74
CA ASP A 270 13.76 1.45 -14.82
C ASP A 270 13.04 1.67 -16.15
N ILE A 271 11.90 1.01 -16.37
CA ILE A 271 11.10 1.21 -17.59
C ILE A 271 10.19 2.43 -17.54
N PHE A 272 9.99 2.98 -16.34
CA PHE A 272 9.14 4.15 -16.10
C PHE A 272 9.95 5.43 -15.94
N GLU A 273 9.35 6.54 -16.27
CA GLU A 273 9.79 7.84 -15.80
C GLU A 273 9.27 8.10 -14.38
N LYS A 274 10.03 8.83 -13.56
CA LYS A 274 9.61 9.18 -12.18
C LYS A 274 8.24 9.85 -12.15
N GLN A 275 7.93 10.69 -13.14
CA GLN A 275 6.64 11.35 -13.23
C GLN A 275 5.50 10.37 -13.49
N GLU A 276 5.71 9.34 -14.31
CA GLU A 276 4.71 8.31 -14.59
C GLU A 276 4.37 7.51 -13.32
N LEU A 277 5.40 7.12 -12.57
CA LEU A 277 5.23 6.45 -11.28
C LEU A 277 4.50 7.33 -10.27
N PHE A 278 4.84 8.60 -10.18
CA PHE A 278 4.17 9.57 -9.32
C PHE A 278 2.70 9.77 -9.70
N ASP A 279 2.41 9.89 -10.99
CA ASP A 279 1.04 10.07 -11.49
C ASP A 279 0.17 8.85 -11.15
N ILE A 280 0.68 7.62 -11.31
CA ILE A 280 -0.04 6.39 -10.93
C ILE A 280 -0.20 6.31 -9.40
N TRP A 281 0.85 6.64 -8.64
CA TRP A 281 0.77 6.71 -7.18
C TRP A 281 -0.32 7.69 -6.72
N GLN A 282 -0.42 8.86 -7.34
CA GLN A 282 -1.47 9.84 -7.02
C GLN A 282 -2.89 9.26 -7.22
N ILE A 283 -3.09 8.45 -8.27
CA ILE A 283 -4.39 7.80 -8.52
C ILE A 283 -4.73 6.83 -7.39
N HIS A 284 -3.77 5.99 -6.99
CA HIS A 284 -3.97 5.04 -5.89
C HIS A 284 -4.19 5.78 -4.56
N ASN A 285 -3.40 6.82 -4.29
CA ASN A 285 -3.52 7.62 -3.08
C ASN A 285 -4.86 8.36 -3.01
N TYR A 286 -5.32 8.95 -4.12
CA TYR A 286 -6.64 9.58 -4.20
C TYR A 286 -7.74 8.58 -3.81
N LYS A 287 -7.75 7.40 -4.45
CA LYS A 287 -8.74 6.37 -4.16
C LYS A 287 -8.72 5.94 -2.68
N ASN A 288 -7.56 5.64 -2.16
CA ASN A 288 -7.40 5.22 -0.78
C ASN A 288 -7.83 6.33 0.20
N TYR A 289 -7.45 7.59 -0.07
CA TYR A 289 -7.85 8.73 0.76
C TYR A 289 -9.36 8.91 0.80
N VAL A 290 -10.02 8.82 -0.36
CA VAL A 290 -11.47 9.01 -0.45
C VAL A 290 -12.25 7.81 0.09
N CYS A 291 -11.80 6.57 -0.17
CA CYS A 291 -12.51 5.35 0.25
C CYS A 291 -12.20 4.95 1.70
N ASP A 292 -10.96 5.13 2.14
CA ASP A 292 -10.44 4.54 3.39
C ASP A 292 -9.90 5.59 4.36
N GLY A 293 -9.72 6.83 3.90
CA GLY A 293 -9.20 7.93 4.72
C GLY A 293 -10.29 8.70 5.49
N PRO A 294 -9.89 9.71 6.26
CA PRO A 294 -10.79 10.55 7.05
C PRO A 294 -11.50 11.61 6.21
N SER A 295 -11.82 11.32 4.96
CA SER A 295 -12.52 12.25 4.08
C SER A 295 -13.90 12.57 4.64
N PRO A 296 -14.32 13.84 4.69
CA PRO A 296 -15.66 14.22 5.14
C PRO A 296 -16.78 13.65 4.25
N MET A 297 -16.46 13.16 3.07
CA MET A 297 -17.43 12.55 2.16
C MET A 297 -17.71 11.07 2.48
N THR A 298 -16.89 10.42 3.31
CA THR A 298 -16.96 8.97 3.50
C THR A 298 -17.41 8.52 4.87
N ASN A 299 -17.34 9.36 5.91
CA ASN A 299 -17.39 8.91 7.30
C ASN A 299 -16.38 7.78 7.64
N GLY A 300 -15.35 7.59 6.80
CA GLY A 300 -14.29 6.59 6.93
C GLY A 300 -14.75 5.13 7.00
N PRO A 301 -13.91 4.17 6.68
CA PRO A 301 -14.24 2.77 6.93
C PRO A 301 -14.33 2.55 8.43
N VAL A 302 -15.41 1.93 8.83
CA VAL A 302 -15.82 1.73 10.24
C VAL A 302 -14.81 0.92 11.06
N SER A 303 -13.93 0.16 10.42
CA SER A 303 -12.84 -0.56 11.10
C SER A 303 -11.92 0.37 11.89
N TYR A 304 -11.66 1.58 11.41
CA TYR A 304 -10.88 2.59 12.14
C TYR A 304 -11.67 3.18 13.32
N THR A 305 -12.96 3.36 13.16
CA THR A 305 -13.84 3.91 14.21
C THR A 305 -13.98 2.97 15.40
N HIS A 306 -13.95 1.66 15.16
CA HIS A 306 -14.02 0.66 16.25
C HIS A 306 -12.76 0.57 17.10
N LEU A 307 -11.59 0.92 16.54
CA LEU A 307 -10.34 1.00 17.31
C LEU A 307 -10.26 2.22 18.24
N THR A 308 -11.07 3.23 17.99
CA THR A 308 -11.09 4.48 18.77
C THR A 308 -12.22 4.55 19.78
N LEU A 309 -13.07 3.52 19.90
CA LEU A 309 -14.11 3.49 20.91
C LEU A 309 -13.47 3.42 22.30
N PRO A 310 -13.83 4.35 23.20
CA PRO A 310 -13.38 4.27 24.57
C PRO A 310 -13.91 2.97 25.17
N THR A 311 -13.01 2.17 25.66
CA THR A 311 -13.35 1.09 26.58
C THR A 311 -13.85 1.75 27.85
N ASN A 312 -15.15 1.72 28.10
CA ASN A 312 -15.71 2.06 29.39
C ASN A 312 -15.28 1.02 30.41
#